data_1161c313b5ad9a1727abef0d5efcb7cf
#
_entry.id   1161c313b5ad9a1727abef0d5efcb7cf
#
_cell.length_a   1.000
_cell.length_b   1.000
_cell.length_c   1.000
_cell.angle_alpha   90.00
_cell.angle_beta   90.00
_cell.angle_gamma   90.00
#
_symmetry.space_group_name_H-M   'P 1'
#
loop_
_entity.id
_entity.type
_entity.pdbx_description
1 polymer ?
#
loop_
_entity_poly.entity_id
_entity_poly.type
_entity_poly.pdbx_seq_one_letter_code
_entity_poly.pdbx_strand_id
1 'polypeptide(L)'
;LPTEIQRVADAVGLSAAELRAAPNPPASAEHDILLRAARGEAVERTPVWLMRQAGRYMSAFREYSTKYEFRMRSETPQIATELSLQPWRAYGVDGVIMFSDILTPLPAIGVDFDVVRGSGPVIPAPLRTAADVAALTPLDDPDAKLPFIRTILGDLRKETEGRSTLLGFVGAPFTLVAYAVEGQANRHCIHTKKMMTAAPEVLHAALAHLAEGA
;
A
#
# COMPACT_ATOMS: atom_id res chain seq x y z
N LEU A 1 -17.63 13.12 20.59
CA LEU A 1 -16.55 13.68 19.74
C LEU A 1 -17.10 13.88 18.33
N PRO A 2 -16.79 15.01 17.64
CA PRO A 2 -17.24 15.23 16.27
C PRO A 2 -16.72 14.10 15.37
N THR A 3 -17.54 13.67 14.40
CA THR A 3 -17.14 12.71 13.39
C THR A 3 -16.03 13.31 12.50
N GLU A 4 -15.25 12.49 11.79
CA GLU A 4 -14.25 13.01 10.83
C GLU A 4 -14.87 13.93 9.79
N ILE A 5 -16.08 13.58 9.31
CA ILE A 5 -16.84 14.44 8.38
C ILE A 5 -17.14 15.80 9.00
N GLN A 6 -17.52 15.87 10.26
CA GLN A 6 -17.78 17.14 10.94
C GLN A 6 -16.52 17.99 11.04
N ARG A 7 -15.38 17.41 11.38
CA ARG A 7 -14.10 18.12 11.46
C ARG A 7 -13.66 18.69 10.11
N VAL A 8 -13.85 17.90 9.04
CA VAL A 8 -13.55 18.36 7.67
C VAL A 8 -14.51 19.46 7.26
N ALA A 9 -15.81 19.30 7.55
CA ALA A 9 -16.82 20.32 7.30
C ALA A 9 -16.46 21.67 7.96
N ASP A 10 -16.14 21.64 9.24
CA ASP A 10 -15.73 22.81 10.00
C ASP A 10 -14.46 23.47 9.43
N ALA A 11 -13.49 22.67 8.98
CA ALA A 11 -12.24 23.15 8.39
C ALA A 11 -12.39 23.82 7.01
N VAL A 12 -13.40 23.42 6.23
CA VAL A 12 -13.67 23.96 4.87
C VAL A 12 -14.88 24.91 4.82
N GLY A 13 -15.51 25.18 5.95
CA GLY A 13 -16.65 26.08 6.05
C GLY A 13 -17.95 25.54 5.46
N LEU A 14 -18.09 24.23 5.35
CA LEU A 14 -19.28 23.52 4.87
C LEU A 14 -19.98 22.81 6.03
N SER A 15 -21.27 22.52 5.86
CA SER A 15 -21.95 21.62 6.77
C SER A 15 -21.60 20.16 6.50
N ALA A 16 -21.69 19.30 7.51
CA ALA A 16 -21.54 17.86 7.33
C ALA A 16 -22.57 17.27 6.35
N ALA A 17 -23.73 17.91 6.21
CA ALA A 17 -24.74 17.53 5.24
C ALA A 17 -24.32 17.88 3.81
N GLU A 18 -23.74 19.04 3.57
CA GLU A 18 -23.20 19.45 2.27
C GLU A 18 -22.02 18.57 1.83
N LEU A 19 -21.12 18.21 2.75
CA LEU A 19 -20.05 17.26 2.48
C LEU A 19 -20.57 15.85 2.13
N ARG A 20 -21.65 15.40 2.75
CA ARG A 20 -22.29 14.11 2.43
C ARG A 20 -23.15 14.18 1.17
N ALA A 21 -23.71 15.34 0.86
CA ALA A 21 -24.52 15.58 -0.32
C ALA A 21 -23.67 15.86 -1.59
N ALA A 22 -22.36 16.02 -1.46
CA ALA A 22 -21.48 15.98 -2.63
C ALA A 22 -21.75 14.67 -3.37
N PRO A 23 -22.28 14.72 -4.61
CA PRO A 23 -22.80 13.55 -5.26
C PRO A 23 -21.66 12.55 -5.47
N ASN A 24 -21.73 11.40 -4.79
CA ASN A 24 -21.07 10.22 -5.33
C ASN A 24 -21.73 9.98 -6.70
N PRO A 25 -21.00 10.03 -7.79
CA PRO A 25 -21.59 9.74 -9.09
C PRO A 25 -22.27 8.37 -9.04
N PRO A 26 -23.41 8.19 -9.70
CA PRO A 26 -24.12 6.92 -9.70
C PRO A 26 -23.20 5.81 -10.20
N ALA A 27 -23.33 4.64 -9.59
CA ALA A 27 -22.56 3.45 -9.93
C ALA A 27 -22.85 3.00 -11.36
N SER A 28 -22.01 3.39 -12.31
CA SER A 28 -21.97 2.81 -13.64
C SER A 28 -20.51 2.58 -14.04
N ALA A 29 -20.26 1.60 -14.88
CA ALA A 29 -18.93 1.32 -15.41
C ALA A 29 -18.30 2.52 -16.15
N GLU A 30 -19.11 3.50 -16.51
CA GLU A 30 -18.71 4.75 -17.16
C GLU A 30 -18.15 5.78 -16.17
N HIS A 31 -18.26 5.57 -14.86
CA HIS A 31 -17.94 6.56 -13.82
C HIS A 31 -16.61 6.33 -13.11
N ASP A 32 -15.75 5.46 -13.64
CA ASP A 32 -14.40 5.30 -13.13
C ASP A 32 -13.49 6.41 -13.67
N ILE A 33 -13.76 7.63 -13.17
CA ILE A 33 -13.11 8.86 -13.62
C ILE A 33 -11.59 8.80 -13.55
N LEU A 34 -11.03 8.14 -12.51
CA LEU A 34 -9.59 8.02 -12.35
C LEU A 34 -9.00 7.09 -13.41
N LEU A 35 -9.65 5.98 -13.71
CA LEU A 35 -9.20 5.04 -14.74
C LEU A 35 -9.32 5.65 -16.14
N ARG A 36 -10.40 6.36 -16.42
CA ARG A 36 -10.60 7.11 -17.67
C ARG A 36 -9.52 8.17 -17.87
N ALA A 37 -9.25 8.95 -16.84
CA ALA A 37 -8.16 9.94 -16.89
C ALA A 37 -6.78 9.28 -17.10
N ALA A 38 -6.51 8.15 -16.46
CA ALA A 38 -5.27 7.39 -16.66
C ALA A 38 -5.10 6.85 -18.09
N ARG A 39 -6.21 6.60 -18.79
CA ARG A 39 -6.22 6.21 -20.21
C ARG A 39 -6.13 7.40 -21.18
N GLY A 40 -6.08 8.63 -20.66
CA GLY A 40 -6.08 9.86 -21.48
C GLY A 40 -7.44 10.23 -22.05
N GLU A 41 -8.51 9.67 -21.53
CA GLU A 41 -9.88 10.00 -21.92
C GLU A 41 -10.31 11.36 -21.35
N ALA A 42 -11.23 12.04 -22.03
CA ALA A 42 -11.83 13.26 -21.49
C ALA A 42 -12.68 12.93 -20.26
N VAL A 43 -12.47 13.69 -19.19
CA VAL A 43 -13.17 13.53 -17.93
C VAL A 43 -13.83 14.84 -17.52
N GLU A 44 -14.93 14.77 -16.79
CA GLU A 44 -15.76 15.90 -16.38
C GLU A 44 -15.11 16.78 -15.30
N ARG A 45 -14.11 16.25 -14.58
CA ARG A 45 -13.32 16.96 -13.57
C ARG A 45 -12.00 16.23 -13.31
N THR A 46 -11.06 16.86 -12.64
CA THR A 46 -9.84 16.18 -12.17
C THR A 46 -10.20 15.13 -11.11
N PRO A 47 -9.84 13.85 -11.32
CA PRO A 47 -10.03 12.82 -10.30
C PRO A 47 -9.09 13.04 -9.11
N VAL A 48 -9.51 12.61 -7.94
CA VAL A 48 -8.76 12.75 -6.69
C VAL A 48 -8.50 11.40 -6.06
N TRP A 49 -7.23 11.09 -5.85
CA TRP A 49 -6.77 10.08 -4.93
C TRP A 49 -5.89 10.70 -3.85
N LEU A 50 -6.14 10.36 -2.59
CA LEU A 50 -5.32 10.87 -1.48
C LEU A 50 -4.17 9.92 -1.20
N MET A 51 -2.93 10.34 -1.43
CA MET A 51 -1.73 9.53 -1.16
C MET A 51 -1.67 9.02 0.29
N ARG A 52 -2.15 9.79 1.26
CA ARG A 52 -2.25 9.41 2.68
C ARG A 52 -3.63 8.86 3.02
N GLN A 53 -4.19 8.05 2.14
CA GLN A 53 -5.57 7.61 2.20
C GLN A 53 -5.93 6.93 3.52
N ALA A 54 -5.19 5.92 3.94
CA ALA A 54 -5.31 5.34 5.28
C ALA A 54 -4.15 5.86 6.17
N GLY A 55 -4.46 6.47 7.30
CA GLY A 55 -3.40 7.02 8.12
C GLY A 55 -3.84 7.65 9.44
N ARG A 56 -2.85 8.02 10.25
CA ARG A 56 -3.02 8.55 11.61
C ARG A 56 -3.77 9.88 11.70
N TYR A 57 -4.03 10.54 10.60
CA TYR A 57 -4.89 11.73 10.56
C TYR A 57 -6.38 11.38 10.81
N MET A 58 -6.79 10.13 10.54
CA MET A 58 -8.15 9.65 10.79
C MET A 58 -8.29 9.03 12.19
N SER A 59 -9.34 9.38 12.93
CA SER A 59 -9.64 8.78 14.24
C SER A 59 -9.95 7.28 14.11
N ALA A 60 -10.78 6.91 13.14
CA ALA A 60 -11.11 5.52 12.87
C ALA A 60 -9.85 4.66 12.60
N PHE A 61 -8.89 5.18 11.83
CA PHE A 61 -7.62 4.48 11.62
C PHE A 61 -6.81 4.32 12.92
N ARG A 62 -6.78 5.38 13.77
CA ARG A 62 -6.06 5.30 15.04
C ARG A 62 -6.62 4.23 15.98
N GLU A 63 -7.93 4.01 15.99
CA GLU A 63 -8.57 2.94 16.78
C GLU A 63 -8.06 1.56 16.38
N TYR A 64 -7.96 1.29 15.07
CA TYR A 64 -7.38 0.04 14.57
C TYR A 64 -5.89 -0.06 14.89
N SER A 65 -5.13 1.03 14.74
CA SER A 65 -3.68 1.01 14.99
C SER A 65 -3.30 0.88 16.47
N THR A 66 -4.22 1.11 17.39
CA THR A 66 -4.01 0.83 18.82
C THR A 66 -4.34 -0.61 19.20
N LYS A 67 -5.23 -1.28 18.45
CA LYS A 67 -5.69 -2.64 18.74
C LYS A 67 -4.86 -3.72 18.05
N TYR A 68 -4.34 -3.41 16.86
CA TYR A 68 -3.72 -4.39 15.99
C TYR A 68 -2.33 -3.92 15.55
N GLU A 69 -1.36 -4.81 15.57
CA GLU A 69 -0.03 -4.59 15.02
C GLU A 69 -0.07 -4.37 13.50
N PHE A 70 0.99 -3.82 12.95
CA PHE A 70 0.96 -3.39 11.55
C PHE A 70 0.73 -4.55 10.58
N ARG A 71 1.47 -5.65 10.73
CA ARG A 71 1.30 -6.84 9.86
C ARG A 71 -0.09 -7.42 9.98
N MET A 72 -0.63 -7.52 11.19
CA MET A 72 -2.02 -7.97 11.38
C MET A 72 -3.01 -7.07 10.63
N ARG A 73 -2.79 -5.74 10.61
CA ARG A 73 -3.65 -4.81 9.87
C ARG A 73 -3.56 -4.97 8.35
N SER A 74 -2.39 -5.29 7.82
CA SER A 74 -2.16 -5.43 6.37
C SER A 74 -2.40 -6.84 5.83
N GLU A 75 -2.31 -7.87 6.68
CA GLU A 75 -2.40 -9.28 6.28
C GLU A 75 -3.72 -9.95 6.67
N THR A 76 -4.55 -9.32 7.53
CA THR A 76 -5.90 -9.81 7.84
C THR A 76 -6.92 -9.18 6.89
N PRO A 77 -7.57 -9.95 6.00
CA PRO A 77 -8.42 -9.41 4.93
C PRO A 77 -9.49 -8.43 5.42
N GLN A 78 -10.23 -8.78 6.48
CA GLN A 78 -11.30 -7.93 7.00
C GLN A 78 -10.79 -6.59 7.51
N ILE A 79 -9.62 -6.58 8.15
CA ILE A 79 -9.02 -5.36 8.71
C ILE A 79 -8.43 -4.50 7.58
N ALA A 80 -7.69 -5.10 6.66
CA ALA A 80 -7.09 -4.39 5.53
C ALA A 80 -8.16 -3.78 4.61
N THR A 81 -9.24 -4.53 4.34
CA THR A 81 -10.38 -4.04 3.56
C THR A 81 -11.04 -2.84 4.24
N GLU A 82 -11.34 -2.94 5.53
CA GLU A 82 -11.93 -1.83 6.29
C GLU A 82 -11.03 -0.59 6.27
N LEU A 83 -9.74 -0.74 6.55
CA LEU A 83 -8.79 0.37 6.54
C LEU A 83 -8.68 1.03 5.16
N SER A 84 -8.70 0.24 4.09
CA SER A 84 -8.67 0.74 2.72
C SER A 84 -9.90 1.60 2.40
N LEU A 85 -11.07 1.20 2.88
CA LEU A 85 -12.36 1.86 2.59
C LEU A 85 -12.64 3.07 3.48
N GLN A 86 -12.01 3.21 4.65
CA GLN A 86 -12.27 4.33 5.57
C GLN A 86 -12.18 5.70 4.92
N PRO A 87 -11.09 6.06 4.18
CA PRO A 87 -10.99 7.37 3.55
C PRO A 87 -12.00 7.57 2.41
N TRP A 88 -12.25 6.52 1.65
CA TRP A 88 -13.23 6.57 0.57
C TRP A 88 -14.65 6.84 1.10
N ARG A 89 -15.05 6.15 2.17
CA ARG A 89 -16.35 6.38 2.83
C ARG A 89 -16.43 7.76 3.49
N ALA A 90 -15.31 8.28 3.98
CA ALA A 90 -15.27 9.57 4.66
C ALA A 90 -15.26 10.77 3.69
N TYR A 91 -14.59 10.65 2.55
CA TYR A 91 -14.28 11.79 1.68
C TYR A 91 -14.79 11.66 0.25
N GLY A 92 -15.26 10.48 -0.18
CA GLY A 92 -15.78 10.27 -1.54
C GLY A 92 -14.72 10.42 -2.63
N VAL A 93 -13.48 10.04 -2.35
CA VAL A 93 -12.36 10.10 -3.31
C VAL A 93 -12.55 9.12 -4.47
N ASP A 94 -11.91 9.38 -5.62
CA ASP A 94 -12.09 8.61 -6.85
C ASP A 94 -11.20 7.35 -6.92
N GLY A 95 -10.26 7.21 -6.02
CA GLY A 95 -9.39 6.05 -5.94
C GLY A 95 -9.34 5.45 -4.53
N VAL A 96 -9.42 4.14 -4.45
CA VAL A 96 -9.19 3.36 -3.23
C VAL A 96 -7.90 2.56 -3.39
N ILE A 97 -6.94 2.75 -2.49
CA ILE A 97 -5.73 1.95 -2.49
C ILE A 97 -5.83 0.84 -1.44
N MET A 98 -5.43 -0.36 -1.80
CA MET A 98 -5.34 -1.46 -0.85
C MET A 98 -4.39 -1.10 0.29
N PHE A 99 -4.85 -1.21 1.54
CA PHE A 99 -3.98 -1.04 2.71
C PHE A 99 -3.00 -2.21 2.81
N SER A 100 -1.73 -1.93 2.61
CA SER A 100 -0.64 -2.91 2.56
C SER A 100 0.68 -2.23 2.94
N ASP A 101 1.79 -2.96 2.82
CA ASP A 101 3.16 -2.45 2.88
C ASP A 101 3.89 -2.74 1.56
N ILE A 102 4.79 -1.84 1.16
CA ILE A 102 5.64 -2.05 -0.02
C ILE A 102 6.53 -3.30 0.13
N LEU A 103 6.82 -3.71 1.37
CA LEU A 103 7.66 -4.86 1.69
C LEU A 103 6.89 -6.19 1.77
N THR A 104 5.57 -6.16 1.57
CA THR A 104 4.70 -7.36 1.62
C THR A 104 5.22 -8.56 0.80
N PRO A 105 5.88 -8.40 -0.37
CA PRO A 105 6.44 -9.54 -1.11
C PRO A 105 7.65 -10.21 -0.43
N LEU A 106 8.38 -9.51 0.44
CA LEU A 106 9.66 -10.00 0.99
C LEU A 106 9.55 -11.33 1.76
N PRO A 107 8.59 -11.54 2.67
CA PRO A 107 8.45 -12.83 3.36
C PRO A 107 8.18 -14.00 2.40
N ALA A 108 7.48 -13.75 1.31
CA ALA A 108 7.17 -14.77 0.31
C ALA A 108 8.40 -15.28 -0.46
N ILE A 109 9.50 -14.53 -0.43
CA ILE A 109 10.79 -14.91 -1.02
C ILE A 109 11.85 -15.25 0.03
N GLY A 110 11.48 -15.36 1.32
CA GLY A 110 12.37 -15.76 2.41
C GLY A 110 13.08 -14.61 3.14
N VAL A 111 12.67 -13.36 2.93
CA VAL A 111 13.20 -12.19 3.65
C VAL A 111 12.17 -11.70 4.66
N ASP A 112 12.28 -12.14 5.88
CA ASP A 112 11.37 -11.70 6.94
C ASP A 112 11.58 -10.24 7.32
N PHE A 113 10.48 -9.55 7.61
CA PHE A 113 10.49 -8.20 8.15
C PHE A 113 9.38 -8.02 9.19
N ASP A 114 9.54 -7.03 10.03
CA ASP A 114 8.48 -6.54 10.90
C ASP A 114 8.47 -5.02 10.92
N VAL A 115 7.37 -4.42 11.38
CA VAL A 115 7.24 -2.96 11.52
C VAL A 115 7.20 -2.60 13.01
N VAL A 116 8.37 -2.26 13.52
CA VAL A 116 8.56 -1.93 14.93
C VAL A 116 8.08 -0.51 15.23
N ARG A 117 7.27 -0.37 16.27
CA ARG A 117 6.73 0.94 16.67
C ARG A 117 7.87 1.91 17.00
N GLY A 118 7.93 3.05 16.31
CA GLY A 118 8.95 4.07 16.49
C GLY A 118 10.19 3.90 15.60
N SER A 119 10.49 2.69 15.12
CA SER A 119 11.64 2.41 14.26
C SER A 119 11.24 2.23 12.78
N GLY A 120 10.00 1.81 12.53
CA GLY A 120 9.55 1.46 11.18
C GLY A 120 9.93 0.02 10.78
N PRO A 121 10.07 -0.27 9.48
CA PRO A 121 10.43 -1.60 8.99
C PRO A 121 11.82 -2.02 9.45
N VAL A 122 11.93 -3.25 9.94
CA VAL A 122 13.19 -3.90 10.37
C VAL A 122 13.29 -5.27 9.73
N ILE A 123 14.42 -5.57 9.10
CA ILE A 123 14.76 -6.86 8.50
C ILE A 123 15.90 -7.46 9.32
N PRO A 124 15.63 -8.48 10.16
CA PRO A 124 16.63 -9.01 11.09
C PRO A 124 17.84 -9.67 10.41
N ALA A 125 17.61 -10.25 9.22
CA ALA A 125 18.65 -10.92 8.42
C ALA A 125 18.81 -10.20 7.06
N PRO A 126 19.53 -9.07 7.00
CA PRO A 126 19.68 -8.32 5.76
C PRO A 126 20.57 -9.04 4.74
N LEU A 127 20.26 -8.89 3.46
CA LEU A 127 21.03 -9.47 2.35
C LEU A 127 22.36 -8.73 2.18
N ARG A 128 23.48 -9.42 2.35
CA ARG A 128 24.82 -8.79 2.28
C ARG A 128 25.78 -9.48 1.34
N THR A 129 25.53 -10.73 1.00
CA THR A 129 26.44 -11.59 0.25
C THR A 129 25.73 -12.29 -0.91
N ALA A 130 26.49 -12.84 -1.84
CA ALA A 130 25.97 -13.69 -2.91
C ALA A 130 25.25 -14.93 -2.36
N ALA A 131 25.69 -15.45 -1.21
CA ALA A 131 25.04 -16.60 -0.58
C ALA A 131 23.64 -16.23 -0.05
N ASP A 132 23.46 -15.03 0.52
CA ASP A 132 22.16 -14.55 0.99
C ASP A 132 21.18 -14.42 -0.17
N VAL A 133 21.65 -13.88 -1.32
CA VAL A 133 20.83 -13.73 -2.52
C VAL A 133 20.49 -15.10 -3.13
N ALA A 134 21.44 -16.04 -3.15
CA ALA A 134 21.22 -17.40 -3.65
C ALA A 134 20.25 -18.22 -2.78
N ALA A 135 20.05 -17.83 -1.52
CA ALA A 135 19.11 -18.46 -0.60
C ALA A 135 17.64 -17.96 -0.78
N LEU A 136 17.42 -16.91 -1.59
CA LEU A 136 16.07 -16.42 -1.87
C LEU A 136 15.26 -17.48 -2.62
N THR A 137 13.98 -17.57 -2.30
CA THR A 137 13.04 -18.46 -2.98
C THR A 137 12.26 -17.70 -4.04
N PRO A 138 11.96 -18.28 -5.21
CA PRO A 138 11.17 -17.60 -6.23
C PRO A 138 9.74 -17.35 -5.74
N LEU A 139 9.11 -16.28 -6.21
CA LEU A 139 7.68 -16.01 -6.01
C LEU A 139 6.88 -16.63 -7.16
N ASP A 140 6.92 -17.95 -7.27
CA ASP A 140 6.31 -18.75 -8.35
C ASP A 140 4.81 -18.99 -8.16
N ASP A 141 4.32 -18.92 -6.92
CA ASP A 141 2.90 -19.02 -6.58
C ASP A 141 2.52 -17.93 -5.57
N PRO A 142 2.27 -16.70 -6.03
CA PRO A 142 1.92 -15.60 -5.14
C PRO A 142 0.60 -15.83 -4.38
N ASP A 143 -0.35 -16.56 -4.97
CA ASP A 143 -1.62 -16.85 -4.30
C ASP A 143 -1.44 -17.82 -3.12
N ALA A 144 -0.55 -18.78 -3.23
CA ALA A 144 -0.24 -19.67 -2.11
C ALA A 144 0.61 -18.98 -1.03
N LYS A 145 1.54 -18.11 -1.44
CA LYS A 145 2.48 -17.45 -0.51
C LYS A 145 1.90 -16.20 0.15
N LEU A 146 0.97 -15.50 -0.53
CA LEU A 146 0.32 -14.27 -0.08
C LEU A 146 -1.20 -14.34 -0.25
N PRO A 147 -1.89 -15.35 0.30
CA PRO A 147 -3.31 -15.63 0.00
C PRO A 147 -4.24 -14.50 0.40
N PHE A 148 -3.87 -13.68 1.38
CA PHE A 148 -4.65 -12.55 1.84
C PHE A 148 -4.78 -11.45 0.78
N ILE A 149 -3.81 -11.28 -0.13
CA ILE A 149 -3.84 -10.25 -1.18
C ILE A 149 -5.05 -10.43 -2.10
N ARG A 150 -5.23 -11.64 -2.64
CA ARG A 150 -6.37 -11.96 -3.51
C ARG A 150 -7.70 -11.71 -2.81
N THR A 151 -7.81 -12.10 -1.54
CA THR A 151 -9.04 -11.90 -0.76
C THR A 151 -9.33 -10.42 -0.56
N ILE A 152 -8.33 -9.63 -0.13
CA ILE A 152 -8.49 -8.18 0.08
C ILE A 152 -8.88 -7.48 -1.22
N LEU A 153 -8.17 -7.76 -2.31
CA LEU A 153 -8.48 -7.16 -3.62
C LEU A 153 -9.89 -7.54 -4.11
N GLY A 154 -10.30 -8.80 -3.90
CA GLY A 154 -11.63 -9.28 -4.24
C GLY A 154 -12.74 -8.56 -3.45
N ASP A 155 -12.55 -8.38 -2.15
CA ASP A 155 -13.50 -7.68 -1.29
C ASP A 155 -13.55 -6.18 -1.63
N LEU A 156 -12.40 -5.54 -1.82
CA LEU A 156 -12.34 -4.14 -2.25
C LEU A 156 -13.00 -3.93 -3.61
N ARG A 157 -12.78 -4.85 -4.56
CA ARG A 157 -13.38 -4.77 -5.89
C ARG A 157 -14.90 -4.79 -5.81
N LYS A 158 -15.49 -5.68 -5.00
CA LYS A 158 -16.94 -5.76 -4.78
C LYS A 158 -17.49 -4.46 -4.18
N GLU A 159 -16.78 -3.91 -3.17
CA GLU A 159 -17.22 -2.70 -2.47
C GLU A 159 -17.13 -1.44 -3.33
N THR A 160 -16.16 -1.37 -4.24
CA THR A 160 -15.90 -0.17 -5.06
C THR A 160 -16.40 -0.26 -6.50
N GLU A 161 -16.96 -1.39 -6.92
CA GLU A 161 -17.39 -1.63 -8.29
C GLU A 161 -18.32 -0.55 -8.82
N GLY A 162 -17.99 0.02 -9.98
CA GLY A 162 -18.73 1.11 -10.62
C GLY A 162 -18.76 2.44 -9.86
N ARG A 163 -17.97 2.60 -8.79
CA ARG A 163 -17.95 3.81 -7.95
C ARG A 163 -16.56 4.40 -7.73
N SER A 164 -15.51 3.62 -7.79
CA SER A 164 -14.15 4.09 -7.56
C SER A 164 -13.11 3.15 -8.16
N THR A 165 -11.98 3.71 -8.62
CA THR A 165 -10.84 2.92 -9.09
C THR A 165 -10.14 2.25 -7.92
N LEU A 166 -9.92 0.93 -8.01
CA LEU A 166 -9.09 0.20 -7.09
C LEU A 166 -7.63 0.30 -7.53
N LEU A 167 -6.76 0.70 -6.59
CA LEU A 167 -5.32 0.83 -6.77
C LEU A 167 -4.60 -0.23 -5.96
N GLY A 168 -3.73 -1.00 -6.61
CA GLY A 168 -2.69 -1.79 -5.97
C GLY A 168 -1.37 -1.02 -5.94
N PHE A 169 -0.44 -1.45 -5.11
CA PHE A 169 0.93 -0.95 -5.13
C PHE A 169 1.91 -2.01 -4.65
N VAL A 170 3.14 -1.88 -5.10
CA VAL A 170 4.27 -2.73 -4.69
C VAL A 170 5.54 -1.89 -4.69
N GLY A 171 6.51 -2.25 -3.86
CA GLY A 171 7.83 -1.63 -3.92
C GLY A 171 8.52 -1.98 -5.23
N ALA A 172 9.11 -0.99 -5.92
CA ALA A 172 9.96 -1.26 -7.07
C ALA A 172 11.16 -2.14 -6.65
N PRO A 173 11.73 -2.99 -7.53
CA PRO A 173 12.81 -3.91 -7.19
C PRO A 173 13.97 -3.24 -6.45
N PHE A 174 14.41 -2.06 -6.88
CA PHE A 174 15.47 -1.33 -6.19
C PHE A 174 15.08 -0.91 -4.77
N THR A 175 13.83 -0.49 -4.57
CA THR A 175 13.33 -0.12 -3.24
C THR A 175 13.34 -1.33 -2.31
N LEU A 176 12.83 -2.47 -2.78
CA LEU A 176 12.78 -3.72 -2.01
C LEU A 176 14.19 -4.22 -1.67
N VAL A 177 15.10 -4.23 -2.65
CA VAL A 177 16.51 -4.60 -2.43
C VAL A 177 17.17 -3.64 -1.43
N ALA A 178 16.94 -2.33 -1.55
CA ALA A 178 17.52 -1.37 -0.62
C ALA A 178 17.08 -1.64 0.82
N TYR A 179 15.81 -1.90 1.07
CA TYR A 179 15.34 -2.30 2.40
C TYR A 179 15.95 -3.63 2.86
N ALA A 180 15.95 -4.64 1.98
CA ALA A 180 16.50 -5.95 2.27
C ALA A 180 18.00 -5.91 2.58
N VAL A 181 18.76 -5.07 1.87
CA VAL A 181 20.21 -4.89 2.08
C VAL A 181 20.49 -3.99 3.28
N GLU A 182 19.79 -2.89 3.49
CA GLU A 182 20.03 -1.99 4.64
C GLU A 182 19.57 -2.61 5.96
N GLY A 183 18.55 -3.47 5.95
CA GLY A 183 17.95 -4.08 7.14
C GLY A 183 16.93 -3.18 7.85
N GLN A 184 16.80 -1.94 7.40
CA GLN A 184 15.87 -0.92 7.93
C GLN A 184 15.72 0.24 6.96
N ALA A 185 14.78 1.14 7.23
CA ALA A 185 14.68 2.40 6.50
C ALA A 185 15.98 3.22 6.64
N ASN A 186 16.68 3.45 5.55
CA ASN A 186 17.93 4.22 5.53
C ASN A 186 17.99 5.14 4.32
N ARG A 187 17.84 6.45 4.54
CA ARG A 187 17.87 7.46 3.46
C ARG A 187 19.21 7.51 2.70
N HIS A 188 20.30 7.04 3.29
CA HIS A 188 21.64 7.09 2.70
C HIS A 188 21.94 5.86 1.86
N CYS A 189 21.27 4.73 2.10
CA CYS A 189 21.46 3.45 1.39
C CYS A 189 22.95 3.06 1.29
N ILE A 190 23.68 3.11 2.41
CA ILE A 190 25.15 2.97 2.44
C ILE A 190 25.57 1.58 1.97
N HIS A 191 24.92 0.54 2.48
CA HIS A 191 25.25 -0.85 2.13
C HIS A 191 24.87 -1.16 0.68
N THR A 192 23.70 -0.67 0.23
CA THR A 192 23.25 -0.83 -1.15
C THR A 192 24.19 -0.14 -2.13
N LYS A 193 24.60 1.11 -1.84
CA LYS A 193 25.59 1.83 -2.65
C LYS A 193 26.97 1.17 -2.65
N LYS A 194 27.40 0.63 -1.51
CA LYS A 194 28.62 -0.15 -1.45
C LYS A 194 28.53 -1.41 -2.33
N MET A 195 27.39 -2.11 -2.30
CA MET A 195 27.16 -3.28 -3.15
C MET A 195 27.16 -2.90 -4.64
N MET A 196 26.63 -1.74 -5.03
CA MET A 196 26.67 -1.25 -6.42
C MET A 196 28.10 -1.13 -6.97
N THR A 197 29.08 -0.81 -6.12
CA THR A 197 30.46 -0.55 -6.54
C THR A 197 31.39 -1.73 -6.29
N ALA A 198 31.17 -2.49 -5.22
CA ALA A 198 32.09 -3.54 -4.80
C ALA A 198 31.65 -4.97 -5.23
N ALA A 199 30.35 -5.15 -5.50
CA ALA A 199 29.78 -6.44 -5.91
C ALA A 199 28.51 -6.22 -6.76
N PRO A 200 28.62 -5.54 -7.92
CA PRO A 200 27.46 -5.19 -8.75
C PRO A 200 26.70 -6.42 -9.23
N GLU A 201 27.36 -7.55 -9.47
CA GLU A 201 26.74 -8.82 -9.85
C GLU A 201 25.76 -9.35 -8.78
N VAL A 202 26.09 -9.18 -7.50
CA VAL A 202 25.22 -9.58 -6.39
C VAL A 202 23.98 -8.68 -6.34
N LEU A 203 24.15 -7.37 -6.53
CA LEU A 203 23.04 -6.44 -6.58
C LEU A 203 22.12 -6.72 -7.78
N HIS A 204 22.70 -6.99 -8.97
CA HIS A 204 21.92 -7.32 -10.16
C HIS A 204 21.14 -8.62 -9.97
N ALA A 205 21.73 -9.64 -9.37
CA ALA A 205 21.03 -10.89 -9.07
C ALA A 205 19.84 -10.66 -8.11
N ALA A 206 20.03 -9.88 -7.05
CA ALA A 206 18.95 -9.52 -6.14
C ALA A 206 17.83 -8.72 -6.82
N LEU A 207 18.20 -7.75 -7.68
CA LEU A 207 17.23 -6.95 -8.44
C LEU A 207 16.43 -7.80 -9.44
N ALA A 208 17.10 -8.71 -10.16
CA ALA A 208 16.45 -9.62 -11.10
C ALA A 208 15.45 -10.53 -10.37
N HIS A 209 15.87 -11.14 -9.26
CA HIS A 209 15.00 -11.99 -8.46
C HIS A 209 13.74 -11.27 -7.98
N LEU A 210 13.87 -10.02 -7.50
CA LEU A 210 12.72 -9.23 -7.06
C LEU A 210 11.87 -8.68 -8.22
N ALA A 211 12.46 -8.46 -9.40
CA ALA A 211 11.70 -8.05 -10.57
C ALA A 211 10.82 -9.18 -11.14
N GLU A 212 11.26 -10.43 -11.02
CA GLU A 212 10.46 -11.60 -11.41
C GLU A 212 9.30 -11.88 -10.45
N GLY A 213 9.45 -11.46 -9.17
CA GLY A 213 8.43 -11.65 -8.12
C GLY A 213 7.52 -10.44 -7.87
N ALA A 214 7.73 -9.32 -8.55
CA ALA A 214 6.94 -8.10 -8.39
C ALA A 214 5.93 -7.96 -9.53
#